data_a87f0abcbc8f1ae16ff85c0dc1474f5b
#
_entry.id   a87f0abcbc8f1ae16ff85c0dc1474f5b
#
_cell.length_a   1.000
_cell.length_b   1.000
_cell.length_c   1.000
_cell.angle_alpha   90.00
_cell.angle_beta   90.00
_cell.angle_gamma   90.00
#
_symmetry.space_group_name_H-M   'P 1'
#
loop_
_entity.id
_entity.type
_entity.pdbx_description
1 polymer ?
#
loop_
_entity_poly.entity_id
_entity_poly.type
_entity_poly.pdbx_seq_one_letter_code
_entity_poly.pdbx_strand_id
1 'polypeptide(L)'
;MAKAIVMDHPLIQHKIGYIRRKDTGTKDFRQMISEIAMLICYEATRDLPVEDVEIETPLCKATAKELRGKKIAIVPILRAGLGMVDGMLDLIPAAKVGHIGLYRDPETLQPVEYYCKLPADCAEREVFVVDPMLATGGSSVEAIRMLKERGCKKIHFMCIIAAPEGVALMQKNHPDVDMFIGALDDKLNDHGYIVPGLGDAGDRIFGTK
;
A
#
# COMPACT_ATOMS: atom_id res chain seq x y z
N MET A 1 -18.92 -4.15 -3.78
CA MET A 1 -18.43 -3.60 -2.50
C MET A 1 -16.96 -3.92 -2.40
N ALA A 2 -16.15 -2.92 -2.04
CA ALA A 2 -14.73 -3.08 -1.77
C ALA A 2 -14.49 -4.16 -0.72
N LYS A 3 -13.51 -5.01 -0.97
CA LYS A 3 -13.11 -6.08 -0.05
C LYS A 3 -12.01 -5.54 0.88
N ALA A 4 -12.10 -5.83 2.16
CA ALA A 4 -10.99 -5.72 3.10
C ALA A 4 -10.41 -7.13 3.27
N ILE A 5 -9.27 -7.39 2.65
CA ILE A 5 -8.60 -8.69 2.62
C ILE A 5 -7.48 -8.64 3.63
N VAL A 6 -7.69 -9.31 4.76
CA VAL A 6 -6.67 -9.41 5.83
C VAL A 6 -5.82 -10.65 5.58
N MET A 7 -4.51 -10.47 5.57
CA MET A 7 -3.55 -11.55 5.33
C MET A 7 -3.48 -12.51 6.51
N ASP A 8 -3.60 -13.80 6.23
CA ASP A 8 -3.48 -14.89 7.24
C ASP A 8 -2.18 -15.70 7.09
N HIS A 9 -1.33 -15.34 6.12
CA HIS A 9 -0.11 -16.07 5.81
C HIS A 9 0.89 -16.05 6.98
N PRO A 10 1.40 -17.21 7.47
CA PRO A 10 2.27 -17.28 8.65
C PRO A 10 3.53 -16.41 8.58
N LEU A 11 4.16 -16.27 7.40
CA LEU A 11 5.34 -15.41 7.25
C LEU A 11 5.01 -13.93 7.43
N ILE A 12 3.84 -13.48 6.97
CA ILE A 12 3.39 -12.10 7.17
C ILE A 12 3.16 -11.87 8.66
N GLN A 13 2.41 -12.76 9.32
CA GLN A 13 2.11 -12.64 10.74
C GLN A 13 3.39 -12.68 11.61
N HIS A 14 4.34 -13.55 11.28
CA HIS A 14 5.63 -13.63 11.95
C HIS A 14 6.41 -12.29 11.85
N LYS A 15 6.51 -11.74 10.65
CA LYS A 15 7.22 -10.46 10.41
C LYS A 15 6.52 -9.28 11.08
N ILE A 16 5.19 -9.25 11.08
CA ILE A 16 4.39 -8.25 11.81
C ILE A 16 4.68 -8.36 13.31
N GLY A 17 4.77 -9.58 13.87
CA GLY A 17 5.18 -9.79 15.26
C GLY A 17 6.53 -9.15 15.60
N TYR A 18 7.49 -9.18 14.67
CA TYR A 18 8.80 -8.54 14.84
C TYR A 18 8.72 -7.03 14.84
N ILE A 19 8.02 -6.42 13.88
CA ILE A 19 7.95 -4.95 13.80
C ILE A 19 7.14 -4.32 14.93
N ARG A 20 6.28 -5.09 15.61
CA ARG A 20 5.55 -4.62 16.79
C ARG A 20 6.44 -4.40 18.02
N ARG A 21 7.56 -5.11 18.10
CA ARG A 21 8.46 -5.02 19.26
C ARG A 21 9.07 -3.64 19.38
N LYS A 22 9.11 -3.12 20.59
CA LYS A 22 9.69 -1.79 20.87
C LYS A 22 11.21 -1.73 20.70
N ASP A 23 11.88 -2.87 20.81
CA ASP A 23 13.33 -3.05 20.68
C ASP A 23 13.79 -3.34 19.25
N THR A 24 12.88 -3.47 18.28
CA THR A 24 13.26 -3.61 16.86
C THR A 24 13.87 -2.30 16.37
N GLY A 25 15.16 -2.35 16.02
CA GLY A 25 15.91 -1.20 15.53
C GLY A 25 15.46 -0.75 14.12
N THR A 26 15.77 0.50 13.77
CA THR A 26 15.36 1.15 12.50
C THR A 26 15.73 0.33 11.26
N LYS A 27 16.93 -0.27 11.22
CA LYS A 27 17.38 -1.10 10.09
C LYS A 27 16.45 -2.29 9.88
N ASP A 28 16.23 -3.06 10.95
CA ASP A 28 15.43 -4.29 10.87
C ASP A 28 13.95 -3.97 10.65
N PHE A 29 13.45 -2.89 11.26
CA PHE A 29 12.10 -2.41 11.04
C PHE A 29 11.85 -2.08 9.56
N ARG A 30 12.75 -1.30 8.95
CA ARG A 30 12.67 -0.92 7.52
C ARG A 30 12.71 -2.14 6.61
N GLN A 31 13.62 -3.08 6.88
CA GLN A 31 13.73 -4.31 6.12
C GLN A 31 12.44 -5.14 6.21
N MET A 32 11.89 -5.33 7.41
CA MET A 32 10.65 -6.08 7.60
C MET A 32 9.44 -5.40 6.91
N ILE A 33 9.34 -4.07 6.95
CA ILE A 33 8.29 -3.33 6.22
C ILE A 33 8.36 -3.62 4.72
N SER A 34 9.55 -3.58 4.13
CA SER A 34 9.78 -3.90 2.71
C SER A 34 9.39 -5.34 2.37
N GLU A 35 9.81 -6.30 3.20
CA GLU A 35 9.49 -7.73 3.00
C GLU A 35 8.00 -8.03 3.16
N ILE A 36 7.31 -7.41 4.13
CA ILE A 36 5.87 -7.57 4.30
C ILE A 36 5.13 -6.95 3.11
N ALA A 37 5.56 -5.76 2.66
CA ALA A 37 4.98 -5.10 1.50
C ALA A 37 5.08 -5.96 0.23
N MET A 38 6.22 -6.62 0.00
CA MET A 38 6.40 -7.56 -1.11
C MET A 38 5.41 -8.75 -1.01
N LEU A 39 5.26 -9.35 0.17
CA LEU A 39 4.34 -10.47 0.37
C LEU A 39 2.87 -10.07 0.18
N ILE A 40 2.46 -8.91 0.70
CA ILE A 40 1.11 -8.38 0.47
C ILE A 40 0.90 -8.06 -1.01
N CYS A 41 1.90 -7.47 -1.68
CA CYS A 41 1.86 -7.17 -3.10
C CYS A 41 1.67 -8.44 -3.95
N TYR A 42 2.32 -9.54 -3.61
CA TYR A 42 2.14 -10.83 -4.27
C TYR A 42 0.68 -11.28 -4.22
N GLU A 43 0.02 -11.18 -3.07
CA GLU A 43 -1.41 -11.51 -2.94
C GLU A 43 -2.31 -10.49 -3.66
N ALA A 44 -2.00 -9.20 -3.52
CA ALA A 44 -2.78 -8.12 -4.13
C ALA A 44 -2.75 -8.13 -5.67
N THR A 45 -1.77 -8.79 -6.26
CA THR A 45 -1.61 -8.93 -7.72
C THR A 45 -2.12 -10.26 -8.28
N ARG A 46 -2.75 -11.10 -7.45
CA ARG A 46 -3.22 -12.45 -7.83
C ARG A 46 -4.18 -12.45 -9.01
N ASP A 47 -5.06 -11.48 -9.09
CA ASP A 47 -6.13 -11.39 -10.08
C ASP A 47 -5.80 -10.43 -11.25
N LEU A 48 -4.52 -10.07 -11.42
CA LEU A 48 -4.11 -9.25 -12.56
C LEU A 48 -4.43 -9.96 -13.89
N PRO A 49 -4.99 -9.23 -14.87
CA PRO A 49 -5.33 -9.81 -16.16
C PRO A 49 -4.08 -10.20 -16.94
N VAL A 50 -4.11 -11.40 -17.51
CA VAL A 50 -3.06 -11.91 -18.39
C VAL A 50 -3.60 -12.13 -19.79
N GLU A 51 -2.71 -12.15 -20.78
CA GLU A 51 -3.02 -12.49 -22.17
C GLU A 51 -2.03 -13.50 -22.72
N ASP A 52 -2.46 -14.24 -23.74
CA ASP A 52 -1.61 -15.19 -24.45
C ASP A 52 -0.77 -14.46 -25.49
N VAL A 53 0.53 -14.70 -25.48
CA VAL A 53 1.47 -14.17 -26.47
C VAL A 53 2.29 -15.31 -27.09
N GLU A 54 2.54 -15.24 -28.39
CA GLU A 54 3.48 -16.14 -29.04
C GLU A 54 4.92 -15.74 -28.72
N ILE A 55 5.69 -16.69 -28.26
CA ILE A 55 7.12 -16.53 -27.96
C ILE A 55 7.94 -17.58 -28.71
N GLU A 56 9.23 -17.34 -28.84
CA GLU A 56 10.19 -18.32 -29.29
C GLU A 56 11.11 -18.71 -28.14
N THR A 57 11.09 -19.99 -27.77
CA THR A 57 12.01 -20.57 -26.79
C THR A 57 13.29 -21.04 -27.51
N PRO A 58 14.37 -21.39 -26.79
CA PRO A 58 15.54 -22.00 -27.43
C PRO A 58 15.27 -23.29 -28.22
N LEU A 59 14.08 -23.91 -28.04
CA LEU A 59 13.75 -25.20 -28.65
C LEU A 59 12.64 -25.11 -29.70
N CYS A 60 11.63 -24.28 -29.48
CA CYS A 60 10.46 -24.20 -30.38
C CYS A 60 9.62 -22.93 -30.14
N LYS A 61 8.64 -22.65 -31.00
CA LYS A 61 7.57 -21.70 -30.77
C LYS A 61 6.64 -22.21 -29.68
N ALA A 62 6.20 -21.32 -28.80
CA ALA A 62 5.33 -21.63 -27.66
C ALA A 62 4.38 -20.46 -27.39
N THR A 63 3.31 -20.72 -26.62
CA THR A 63 2.44 -19.69 -26.07
C THR A 63 2.80 -19.46 -24.60
N ALA A 64 2.96 -18.20 -24.20
CA ALA A 64 3.22 -17.79 -22.82
C ALA A 64 2.16 -16.81 -22.34
N LYS A 65 2.06 -16.65 -21.00
CA LYS A 65 1.18 -15.65 -20.37
C LYS A 65 1.98 -14.39 -20.06
N GLU A 66 1.47 -13.25 -20.49
CA GLU A 66 1.98 -11.94 -20.07
C GLU A 66 0.89 -11.10 -19.41
N LEU A 67 1.29 -10.17 -18.56
CA LEU A 67 0.35 -9.22 -17.98
C LEU A 67 -0.23 -8.31 -19.07
N ARG A 68 -1.58 -8.29 -19.14
CA ARG A 68 -2.29 -7.50 -20.14
C ARG A 68 -2.14 -6.00 -19.89
N GLY A 69 -1.93 -5.23 -20.95
CA GLY A 69 -1.99 -3.77 -20.96
C GLY A 69 -0.87 -3.06 -20.21
N LYS A 70 -1.17 -1.86 -19.71
CA LYS A 70 -0.24 -1.09 -18.90
C LYS A 70 -0.10 -1.71 -17.52
N LYS A 71 1.14 -1.87 -17.07
CA LYS A 71 1.49 -2.51 -15.80
C LYS A 71 1.19 -1.58 -14.61
N ILE A 72 1.67 -1.91 -13.45
CA ILE A 72 1.36 -1.32 -12.15
C ILE A 72 1.99 0.08 -12.00
N ALA A 73 1.30 0.95 -11.23
CA ALA A 73 1.86 2.12 -10.60
C ALA A 73 1.75 1.99 -9.08
N ILE A 74 2.84 2.26 -8.37
CA ILE A 74 2.93 2.29 -6.92
C ILE A 74 2.89 3.74 -6.47
N VAL A 75 1.99 4.08 -5.55
CA VAL A 75 1.81 5.46 -5.08
C VAL A 75 1.88 5.49 -3.55
N PRO A 76 3.08 5.66 -2.97
CA PRO A 76 3.22 5.84 -1.54
C PRO A 76 2.63 7.17 -1.07
N ILE A 77 1.93 7.12 0.08
CA ILE A 77 1.60 8.32 0.85
C ILE A 77 2.85 8.71 1.65
N LEU A 78 3.39 9.87 1.33
CA LEU A 78 4.60 10.37 1.99
C LEU A 78 4.31 10.70 3.46
N ARG A 79 5.24 10.46 4.37
CA ARG A 79 6.59 9.87 4.21
C ARG A 79 6.60 8.35 4.35
N ALA A 80 5.77 7.80 5.26
CA ALA A 80 5.85 6.41 5.72
C ALA A 80 5.68 5.37 4.59
N GLY A 81 4.81 5.64 3.61
CA GLY A 81 4.60 4.76 2.45
C GLY A 81 5.85 4.44 1.64
N LEU A 82 6.89 5.30 1.68
CA LEU A 82 8.17 5.04 1.01
C LEU A 82 8.83 3.72 1.46
N GLY A 83 8.65 3.35 2.73
CA GLY A 83 9.22 2.10 3.25
C GLY A 83 8.68 0.83 2.60
N MET A 84 7.54 0.92 1.91
CA MET A 84 6.90 -0.22 1.23
C MET A 84 7.35 -0.36 -0.24
N VAL A 85 7.90 0.71 -0.84
CA VAL A 85 8.12 0.80 -2.29
C VAL A 85 9.17 -0.19 -2.77
N ASP A 86 10.30 -0.29 -2.08
CA ASP A 86 11.43 -1.11 -2.52
C ASP A 86 11.04 -2.60 -2.61
N GLY A 87 10.35 -3.13 -1.61
CA GLY A 87 9.87 -4.51 -1.64
C GLY A 87 8.88 -4.80 -2.78
N MET A 88 8.06 -3.82 -3.13
CA MET A 88 7.17 -3.97 -4.29
C MET A 88 7.91 -3.88 -5.62
N LEU A 89 8.94 -3.04 -5.72
CA LEU A 89 9.79 -2.95 -6.91
C LEU A 89 10.67 -4.18 -7.11
N ASP A 90 11.11 -4.82 -6.02
CA ASP A 90 11.82 -6.10 -6.09
C ASP A 90 10.93 -7.20 -6.71
N LEU A 91 9.63 -7.19 -6.41
CA LEU A 91 8.66 -8.11 -7.02
C LEU A 91 8.25 -7.70 -8.43
N ILE A 92 8.07 -6.39 -8.69
CA ILE A 92 7.58 -5.85 -9.96
C ILE A 92 8.50 -4.73 -10.44
N PRO A 93 9.70 -5.06 -10.97
CA PRO A 93 10.70 -4.05 -11.33
C PRO A 93 10.25 -3.05 -12.41
N ALA A 94 9.26 -3.43 -13.24
CA ALA A 94 8.70 -2.59 -14.28
C ALA A 94 7.58 -1.64 -13.80
N ALA A 95 7.23 -1.66 -12.50
CA ALA A 95 6.25 -0.74 -11.95
C ALA A 95 6.78 0.70 -12.00
N LYS A 96 5.87 1.64 -12.26
CA LYS A 96 6.18 3.07 -12.13
C LYS A 96 5.83 3.55 -10.72
N VAL A 97 6.56 4.54 -10.24
CA VAL A 97 6.31 5.12 -8.90
C VAL A 97 5.82 6.56 -9.06
N GLY A 98 4.68 6.84 -8.44
CA GLY A 98 4.21 8.21 -8.18
C GLY A 98 4.31 8.51 -6.70
N HIS A 99 4.09 9.76 -6.30
CA HIS A 99 4.16 10.15 -4.89
C HIS A 99 3.02 11.10 -4.57
N ILE A 100 2.39 10.91 -3.42
CA ILE A 100 1.42 11.83 -2.84
C ILE A 100 1.90 12.24 -1.46
N GLY A 101 2.06 13.55 -1.26
CA GLY A 101 2.39 14.15 0.03
C GLY A 101 1.17 14.85 0.61
N LEU A 102 0.78 14.42 1.82
CA LEU A 102 -0.30 14.99 2.59
C LEU A 102 0.22 15.39 3.98
N TYR A 103 -0.22 16.54 4.46
CA TYR A 103 -0.07 16.89 5.87
C TYR A 103 -1.44 17.16 6.47
N ARG A 104 -1.55 17.04 7.78
CA ARG A 104 -2.76 17.40 8.49
C ARG A 104 -2.68 18.89 8.87
N ASP A 105 -3.61 19.66 8.36
CA ASP A 105 -3.74 21.07 8.70
C ASP A 105 -3.95 21.21 10.24
N PRO A 106 -3.15 22.02 10.94
CA PRO A 106 -3.19 22.08 12.41
C PRO A 106 -4.48 22.74 12.95
N GLU A 107 -5.18 23.55 12.14
CA GLU A 107 -6.39 24.24 12.55
C GLU A 107 -7.64 23.42 12.23
N THR A 108 -7.72 22.91 10.99
CA THR A 108 -8.90 22.19 10.50
C THR A 108 -8.82 20.68 10.73
N LEU A 109 -7.64 20.16 11.03
CA LEU A 109 -7.31 18.72 11.13
C LEU A 109 -7.60 17.94 9.85
N GLN A 110 -7.85 18.61 8.73
CA GLN A 110 -8.08 17.98 7.44
C GLN A 110 -6.76 17.67 6.72
N PRO A 111 -6.70 16.59 5.93
CA PRO A 111 -5.54 16.32 5.10
C PRO A 111 -5.46 17.33 3.95
N VAL A 112 -4.28 17.91 3.77
CA VAL A 112 -3.97 18.90 2.72
C VAL A 112 -2.83 18.39 1.86
N GLU A 113 -3.00 18.47 0.54
CA GLU A 113 -1.97 18.15 -0.45
C GLU A 113 -0.83 19.19 -0.41
N TYR A 114 0.41 18.73 -0.28
CA TYR A 114 1.59 19.58 -0.50
C TYR A 114 2.46 19.08 -1.65
N TYR A 115 2.26 17.85 -2.10
CA TYR A 115 3.01 17.27 -3.22
C TYR A 115 2.20 16.17 -3.91
N CYS A 116 2.17 16.21 -5.24
CA CYS A 116 1.63 15.12 -6.05
C CYS A 116 2.38 15.02 -7.36
N LYS A 117 3.07 13.91 -7.58
CA LYS A 117 3.74 13.62 -8.84
C LYS A 117 3.41 12.19 -9.25
N LEU A 118 2.68 12.04 -10.34
CA LEU A 118 2.23 10.74 -10.86
C LEU A 118 2.85 10.45 -12.22
N PRO A 119 2.98 9.17 -12.63
CA PRO A 119 3.26 8.82 -14.01
C PRO A 119 2.23 9.42 -14.96
N ALA A 120 2.64 9.92 -16.11
CA ALA A 120 1.73 10.57 -17.07
C ALA A 120 0.58 9.66 -17.55
N ASP A 121 0.82 8.34 -17.54
CA ASP A 121 -0.15 7.32 -17.92
C ASP A 121 -0.80 6.61 -16.70
N CYS A 122 -0.80 7.26 -15.53
CA CYS A 122 -1.32 6.68 -14.28
C CYS A 122 -2.79 6.24 -14.41
N ALA A 123 -3.60 6.99 -15.16
CA ALA A 123 -5.01 6.69 -15.39
C ALA A 123 -5.26 5.36 -16.14
N GLU A 124 -4.27 4.84 -16.85
CA GLU A 124 -4.34 3.59 -17.61
C GLU A 124 -3.79 2.37 -16.84
N ARG A 125 -3.22 2.60 -15.64
CA ARG A 125 -2.52 1.58 -14.84
C ARG A 125 -3.40 1.03 -13.72
N GLU A 126 -3.03 -0.17 -13.23
CA GLU A 126 -3.45 -0.63 -11.90
C GLU A 126 -2.63 0.15 -10.87
N VAL A 127 -3.29 0.91 -10.01
CA VAL A 127 -2.66 1.83 -9.06
C VAL A 127 -2.74 1.26 -7.65
N PHE A 128 -1.57 1.02 -7.04
CA PHE A 128 -1.47 0.58 -5.65
C PHE A 128 -1.05 1.75 -4.78
N VAL A 129 -2.00 2.25 -3.98
CA VAL A 129 -1.73 3.26 -2.94
C VAL A 129 -1.21 2.53 -1.71
N VAL A 130 -0.08 2.97 -1.19
CA VAL A 130 0.57 2.27 -0.07
C VAL A 130 0.86 3.22 1.10
N ASP A 131 0.49 2.78 2.29
CA ASP A 131 0.81 3.41 3.56
C ASP A 131 0.95 2.30 4.62
N PRO A 132 2.00 2.25 5.45
CA PRO A 132 2.13 1.22 6.48
C PRO A 132 0.95 1.14 7.44
N MET A 133 0.23 2.24 7.67
CA MET A 133 -0.79 2.32 8.70
C MET A 133 -2.10 2.91 8.18
N LEU A 134 -3.19 2.15 8.31
CA LEU A 134 -4.55 2.64 8.11
C LEU A 134 -5.19 2.87 9.50
N ALA A 135 -4.88 4.01 10.13
CA ALA A 135 -5.39 4.36 11.44
C ALA A 135 -6.79 5.00 11.35
N THR A 136 -6.89 6.33 11.32
CA THR A 136 -8.18 7.02 11.14
C THR A 136 -8.72 6.98 9.72
N GLY A 137 -7.87 6.71 8.73
CA GLY A 137 -8.23 6.62 7.32
C GLY A 137 -8.25 7.94 6.55
N GLY A 138 -8.13 9.09 7.23
CA GLY A 138 -8.26 10.40 6.57
C GLY A 138 -7.28 10.63 5.43
N SER A 139 -5.99 10.36 5.65
CA SER A 139 -4.96 10.52 4.60
C SER A 139 -5.18 9.56 3.42
N SER A 140 -5.56 8.32 3.70
CA SER A 140 -5.80 7.32 2.65
C SER A 140 -7.02 7.66 1.80
N VAL A 141 -8.11 8.10 2.45
CA VAL A 141 -9.32 8.58 1.75
C VAL A 141 -8.98 9.76 0.84
N GLU A 142 -8.25 10.74 1.34
CA GLU A 142 -7.88 11.92 0.57
C GLU A 142 -6.95 11.58 -0.60
N ALA A 143 -5.92 10.74 -0.38
CA ALA A 143 -5.01 10.29 -1.43
C ALA A 143 -5.76 9.59 -2.57
N ILE A 144 -6.73 8.72 -2.26
CA ILE A 144 -7.52 8.02 -3.25
C ILE A 144 -8.48 8.99 -3.98
N ARG A 145 -9.08 9.95 -3.28
CA ARG A 145 -9.89 10.99 -3.89
C ARG A 145 -9.09 11.76 -4.95
N MET A 146 -7.87 12.19 -4.59
CA MET A 146 -6.96 12.91 -5.49
C MET A 146 -6.59 12.10 -6.73
N LEU A 147 -6.37 10.78 -6.58
CA LEU A 147 -6.09 9.89 -7.72
C LEU A 147 -7.29 9.76 -8.65
N LYS A 148 -8.50 9.61 -8.10
CA LYS A 148 -9.74 9.55 -8.89
C LYS A 148 -9.97 10.83 -9.67
N GLU A 149 -9.73 12.00 -9.09
CA GLU A 149 -9.81 13.28 -9.76
C GLU A 149 -8.82 13.45 -10.92
N ARG A 150 -7.68 12.75 -10.83
CA ARG A 150 -6.66 12.66 -11.89
C ARG A 150 -6.92 11.54 -12.89
N GLY A 151 -8.10 10.93 -12.84
CA GLY A 151 -8.57 9.94 -13.80
C GLY A 151 -8.17 8.49 -13.53
N CYS A 152 -7.50 8.19 -12.41
CA CYS A 152 -7.18 6.80 -12.04
C CYS A 152 -8.47 6.04 -11.68
N LYS A 153 -8.71 4.90 -12.34
CA LYS A 153 -9.96 4.13 -12.21
C LYS A 153 -9.79 2.82 -11.46
N LYS A 154 -8.61 2.23 -11.56
CA LYS A 154 -8.29 0.93 -10.97
C LYS A 154 -7.32 1.16 -9.84
N ILE A 155 -7.85 1.33 -8.64
CA ILE A 155 -7.10 1.69 -7.44
C ILE A 155 -7.27 0.59 -6.40
N HIS A 156 -6.15 0.18 -5.81
CA HIS A 156 -6.06 -0.72 -4.67
C HIS A 156 -5.33 0.00 -3.54
N PHE A 157 -5.64 -0.35 -2.33
CA PHE A 157 -4.95 0.17 -1.15
C PHE A 157 -4.23 -0.96 -0.41
N MET A 158 -3.00 -0.74 0.01
CA MET A 158 -2.22 -1.71 0.78
C MET A 158 -1.67 -1.07 2.05
N CYS A 159 -1.80 -1.78 3.18
CA CYS A 159 -1.17 -1.37 4.44
C CYS A 159 -0.65 -2.56 5.23
N ILE A 160 0.28 -2.28 6.15
CA ILE A 160 0.85 -3.32 7.03
C ILE A 160 -0.10 -3.61 8.18
N ILE A 161 -0.60 -2.56 8.86
CA ILE A 161 -1.62 -2.70 9.91
C ILE A 161 -2.76 -1.71 9.69
N ALA A 162 -3.95 -2.09 10.11
CA ALA A 162 -5.15 -1.27 10.06
C ALA A 162 -5.92 -1.30 11.38
N ALA A 163 -6.70 -0.24 11.64
CA ALA A 163 -7.75 -0.21 12.63
C ALA A 163 -9.12 -0.34 11.95
N PRO A 164 -10.13 -0.93 12.63
CA PRO A 164 -11.49 -1.05 12.11
C PRO A 164 -12.11 0.28 11.68
N GLU A 165 -11.80 1.36 12.41
CA GLU A 165 -12.27 2.72 12.13
C GLU A 165 -11.78 3.22 10.79
N GLY A 166 -10.49 3.00 10.47
CA GLY A 166 -9.91 3.37 9.18
C GLY A 166 -10.48 2.56 8.03
N VAL A 167 -10.66 1.26 8.23
CA VAL A 167 -11.29 0.37 7.25
C VAL A 167 -12.72 0.81 6.95
N ALA A 168 -13.51 1.11 7.98
CA ALA A 168 -14.88 1.58 7.83
C ALA A 168 -14.95 2.91 7.09
N LEU A 169 -14.05 3.86 7.39
CA LEU A 169 -13.99 5.14 6.69
C LEU A 169 -13.65 4.97 5.20
N MET A 170 -12.69 4.10 4.90
CA MET A 170 -12.30 3.77 3.52
C MET A 170 -13.47 3.14 2.75
N GLN A 171 -14.13 2.15 3.32
CA GLN A 171 -15.29 1.48 2.70
C GLN A 171 -16.45 2.44 2.43
N LYS A 172 -16.67 3.39 3.34
CA LYS A 172 -17.72 4.42 3.21
C LYS A 172 -17.44 5.39 2.05
N ASN A 173 -16.19 5.85 1.91
CA ASN A 173 -15.83 6.87 0.93
C ASN A 173 -15.41 6.29 -0.42
N HIS A 174 -14.83 5.09 -0.42
CA HIS A 174 -14.31 4.41 -1.62
C HIS A 174 -14.76 2.95 -1.67
N PRO A 175 -16.08 2.70 -1.83
CA PRO A 175 -16.65 1.33 -1.85
C PRO A 175 -16.23 0.50 -3.07
N ASP A 176 -15.43 1.06 -3.96
CA ASP A 176 -14.86 0.47 -5.17
C ASP A 176 -13.36 0.16 -5.07
N VAL A 177 -12.73 0.43 -3.92
CA VAL A 177 -11.28 0.25 -3.71
C VAL A 177 -11.03 -0.91 -2.77
N ASP A 178 -10.48 -2.01 -3.30
CA ASP A 178 -10.08 -3.16 -2.48
C ASP A 178 -8.87 -2.82 -1.61
N MET A 179 -8.91 -3.29 -0.36
CA MET A 179 -7.86 -3.08 0.63
C MET A 179 -7.17 -4.40 0.96
N PHE A 180 -5.83 -4.40 0.91
CA PHE A 180 -4.99 -5.53 1.29
C PHE A 180 -4.23 -5.17 2.56
N ILE A 181 -4.52 -5.87 3.65
CA ILE A 181 -4.16 -5.50 5.02
C ILE A 181 -3.32 -6.62 5.63
N GLY A 182 -2.10 -6.31 6.08
CA GLY A 182 -1.23 -7.30 6.71
C GLY A 182 -1.80 -7.82 8.03
N ALA A 183 -2.31 -6.93 8.90
CA ALA A 183 -3.07 -7.28 10.10
C ALA A 183 -4.11 -6.22 10.43
N LEU A 184 -5.30 -6.66 10.85
CA LEU A 184 -6.33 -5.80 11.40
C LEU A 184 -6.23 -5.85 12.93
N ASP A 185 -5.97 -4.70 13.53
CA ASP A 185 -5.81 -4.53 14.97
C ASP A 185 -7.14 -4.19 15.66
N ASP A 186 -7.14 -4.08 16.99
CA ASP A 186 -8.38 -4.05 17.77
C ASP A 186 -9.15 -2.73 17.60
N LYS A 187 -8.44 -1.58 17.70
CA LYS A 187 -9.04 -0.24 17.73
C LYS A 187 -8.01 0.87 17.63
N LEU A 188 -8.48 2.11 17.60
CA LEU A 188 -7.68 3.30 17.90
C LEU A 188 -7.75 3.66 19.39
N ASN A 189 -6.66 4.23 19.92
CA ASN A 189 -6.68 4.89 21.23
C ASN A 189 -7.16 6.35 21.11
N ASP A 190 -7.27 7.06 22.24
CA ASP A 190 -7.73 8.46 22.32
C ASP A 190 -6.86 9.45 21.54
N HIS A 191 -5.62 9.07 21.20
CA HIS A 191 -4.69 9.86 20.41
C HIS A 191 -4.66 9.46 18.92
N GLY A 192 -5.53 8.51 18.49
CA GLY A 192 -5.62 8.05 17.11
C GLY A 192 -4.53 7.05 16.69
N TYR A 193 -3.80 6.45 17.65
CA TYR A 193 -2.86 5.36 17.39
C TYR A 193 -3.57 4.02 17.37
N ILE A 194 -3.14 3.14 16.47
CA ILE A 194 -3.61 1.76 16.40
C ILE A 194 -3.14 0.98 17.63
N VAL A 195 -4.00 0.16 18.21
CA VAL A 195 -3.73 -0.69 19.38
C VAL A 195 -4.08 -2.15 19.02
N PRO A 196 -3.13 -3.10 19.25
CA PRO A 196 -1.81 -2.99 19.86
C PRO A 196 -0.78 -2.21 19.03
N GLY A 197 -0.96 -2.12 17.70
CA GLY A 197 -0.17 -1.26 16.83
C GLY A 197 1.32 -1.63 16.72
N LEU A 198 2.08 -0.65 16.28
CA LEU A 198 3.54 -0.74 16.15
C LEU A 198 4.24 0.63 16.43
N GLY A 199 3.52 1.60 17.00
CA GLY A 199 4.00 2.97 17.19
C GLY A 199 3.86 3.82 15.92
N ASP A 200 4.69 4.86 15.76
CA ASP A 200 4.75 5.66 14.54
C ASP A 200 5.66 4.99 13.51
N ALA A 201 5.04 4.51 12.40
CA ALA A 201 5.77 3.81 11.35
C ALA A 201 6.78 4.71 10.65
N GLY A 202 6.44 5.99 10.40
CA GLY A 202 7.34 6.93 9.75
C GLY A 202 8.60 7.17 10.55
N ASP A 203 8.46 7.47 11.83
CA ASP A 203 9.60 7.69 12.73
C ASP A 203 10.46 6.43 12.86
N ARG A 204 9.85 5.25 12.94
CA ARG A 204 10.58 3.99 13.05
C ARG A 204 11.28 3.60 11.74
N ILE A 205 10.69 3.88 10.57
CA ILE A 205 11.33 3.64 9.26
C ILE A 205 12.53 4.56 9.06
N PHE A 206 12.41 5.84 9.45
CA PHE A 206 13.40 6.86 9.13
C PHE A 206 14.35 7.18 10.30
N GLY A 207 14.05 6.70 11.51
CA GLY A 207 14.87 6.97 12.70
C GLY A 207 14.80 8.43 13.13
N THR A 208 13.61 9.05 13.05
CA THR A 208 13.42 10.48 13.34
C THR A 208 12.99 10.79 14.78
N LYS A 209 12.96 9.79 15.64
CA LYS A 209 12.83 9.91 17.11
C LYS A 209 13.88 9.11 17.81
#